data_6af7b291051a0aa52e24d5fe3b1295ce
#
_entry.id   6af7b291051a0aa52e24d5fe3b1295ce
#
_cell.length_a   1.000
_cell.length_b   1.000
_cell.length_c   1.000
_cell.angle_alpha   90.00
_cell.angle_beta   90.00
_cell.angle_gamma   90.00
#
_symmetry.space_group_name_H-M   'P 1'
#
loop_
_entity.id
_entity.type
_entity.pdbx_description
1 polymer ?
#
loop_
_entity_poly.entity_id
_entity_poly.type
_entity_poly.pdbx_seq_one_letter_code
_entity_poly.pdbx_strand_id
1 'polypeptide(L)'
;KGAGLSDAVNGRLTLGLRHGQPAGELKPLVQFPGGSALRYQQFAVAGGLDASSASHTETFVELALSGLRFDLSLGDADGFVQSTVARDRVEAPFDLALRWSNRQGISFSGSGGLHVFLPLHTTIGPLRLDAAHIGIDVGEEGIDTETSLSGRLTLGPVTATVERLGMTVNISFREGNLGLFGLSPRFKPPTGIGLAIAAPGVVGGGYLGFDPQRAEYSGMLQLELADRIALKAIGLLTTRLPDGRKGYSLLILITVEGFTPIPLGLGFTLTGIGGLLGLHRTVSTSTLREGLKTGTLNAILFPVDPLRNAPQLLSDLRRVFPPAAGRHVFGPMVQLRWGTPTLLTLELALLLELPSPVRLIVLGRLQVLLPNQAHPLVQIRMDALGVLDVSAGTVSLDATLYDSRILQFTLTGDMALRAGWGSQPQFILAIGGFHPRFAAPPGLPALKRLALSLADGDTLQLRCAAYLAVTSNTVQFGARVDLHAAGGGFSFDGMLGFDAIIQLAPLAFEVDVGAAL
;
A
#
# COMPACT_ATOMS: atom_id res chain seq x y z
N LYS A 1 45.85 7.73 58.46
CA LYS A 1 45.02 8.30 57.36
C LYS A 1 45.09 7.33 56.20
N GLY A 2 44.11 6.48 56.05
CA GLY A 2 43.97 5.58 54.91
C GLY A 2 43.45 6.39 53.70
N ALA A 3 44.17 6.33 52.60
CA ALA A 3 43.64 6.85 51.32
C ALA A 3 42.60 5.84 50.82
N GLY A 4 41.33 6.22 50.93
CA GLY A 4 40.26 5.47 50.29
C GLY A 4 40.30 5.78 48.79
N LEU A 5 40.48 4.76 47.97
CA LEU A 5 40.20 4.83 46.54
C LEU A 5 38.69 4.88 46.38
N SER A 6 38.16 6.05 46.13
CA SER A 6 36.71 6.30 46.04
C SER A 6 36.20 6.51 44.62
N ASP A 7 36.93 6.12 43.60
CA ASP A 7 36.44 6.24 42.22
C ASP A 7 36.33 4.87 41.58
N ALA A 8 35.16 4.59 41.02
CA ALA A 8 34.90 3.42 40.21
C ALA A 8 35.90 3.38 39.04
N VAL A 9 36.79 2.39 39.05
CA VAL A 9 37.71 2.17 37.93
C VAL A 9 36.90 1.63 36.76
N ASN A 10 36.59 2.50 35.82
CA ASN A 10 36.07 2.07 34.52
C ASN A 10 37.24 1.70 33.62
N GLY A 11 37.35 0.45 33.28
CA GLY A 11 38.45 -0.03 32.46
C GLY A 11 38.16 -1.36 31.80
N ARG A 12 38.72 -1.56 30.62
CA ARG A 12 38.69 -2.82 29.90
C ARG A 12 40.10 -3.40 29.82
N LEU A 13 40.31 -4.58 30.40
CA LEU A 13 41.52 -5.34 30.24
C LEU A 13 41.29 -6.43 29.20
N THR A 14 42.07 -6.43 28.14
CA THR A 14 41.99 -7.42 27.08
C THR A 14 43.37 -8.02 26.83
N LEU A 15 43.47 -9.33 26.87
CA LEU A 15 44.61 -10.10 26.43
C LEU A 15 44.23 -10.87 25.18
N GLY A 16 45.02 -10.75 24.13
CA GLY A 16 44.68 -11.40 22.86
C GLY A 16 45.91 -11.87 22.09
N LEU A 17 45.70 -12.93 21.33
CA LEU A 17 46.65 -13.45 20.35
C LEU A 17 46.08 -13.16 18.97
N ARG A 18 46.91 -12.63 18.10
CA ARG A 18 46.56 -12.40 16.68
C ARG A 18 47.54 -13.16 15.79
N HIS A 19 46.99 -13.84 14.82
CA HIS A 19 47.72 -14.45 13.72
C HIS A 19 47.19 -13.94 12.41
N GLY A 20 47.99 -13.24 11.63
CA GLY A 20 47.61 -12.66 10.34
C GLY A 20 48.55 -13.13 9.26
N GLN A 21 48.05 -13.10 8.03
CA GLN A 21 48.84 -13.31 6.82
C GLN A 21 49.28 -11.96 6.25
N PRO A 22 50.32 -11.91 5.43
CA PRO A 22 50.66 -10.73 4.64
C PRO A 22 49.47 -10.26 3.83
N ALA A 23 49.40 -8.96 3.54
CA ALA A 23 48.30 -8.38 2.78
C ALA A 23 48.14 -9.10 1.42
N GLY A 24 46.95 -9.63 1.18
CA GLY A 24 46.61 -10.36 -0.03
C GLY A 24 46.75 -11.88 0.00
N GLU A 25 47.33 -12.44 1.08
CA GLU A 25 47.38 -13.89 1.26
C GLU A 25 46.24 -14.37 2.17
N LEU A 26 45.57 -15.46 1.75
CA LEU A 26 44.48 -16.09 2.49
C LEU A 26 44.82 -17.55 2.80
N LYS A 27 44.65 -17.97 4.03
CA LYS A 27 44.78 -19.38 4.42
C LYS A 27 43.45 -20.09 4.46
N PRO A 28 43.37 -21.34 4.03
CA PRO A 28 42.16 -22.12 4.17
C PRO A 28 41.87 -22.42 5.66
N LEU A 29 40.67 -22.06 6.13
CA LEU A 29 40.12 -22.46 7.40
C LEU A 29 39.45 -23.84 7.30
N VAL A 30 38.66 -24.02 6.23
CA VAL A 30 37.99 -25.27 5.87
C VAL A 30 38.10 -25.49 4.38
N GLN A 31 38.44 -26.71 3.98
CA GLN A 31 38.40 -27.14 2.59
C GLN A 31 37.31 -28.18 2.41
N PHE A 32 36.49 -27.98 1.40
CA PHE A 32 35.42 -28.89 1.05
C PHE A 32 35.84 -29.78 -0.14
N PRO A 33 35.25 -30.96 -0.27
CA PRO A 33 35.37 -31.73 -1.51
C PRO A 33 34.95 -30.86 -2.71
N GLY A 34 35.65 -30.97 -3.83
CA GLY A 34 35.32 -30.16 -5.01
C GLY A 34 36.05 -28.82 -5.10
N GLY A 35 37.01 -28.57 -4.20
CA GLY A 35 37.90 -27.41 -4.29
C GLY A 35 37.30 -26.10 -3.74
N SER A 36 36.10 -26.12 -3.19
CA SER A 36 35.54 -25.02 -2.42
C SER A 36 36.27 -24.86 -1.09
N ALA A 37 36.47 -23.63 -0.61
CA ALA A 37 37.17 -23.39 0.64
C ALA A 37 36.65 -22.12 1.33
N LEU A 38 36.64 -22.17 2.65
CA LEU A 38 36.53 -20.99 3.48
C LEU A 38 37.97 -20.57 3.88
N ARG A 39 38.34 -19.36 3.50
CA ARG A 39 39.68 -18.80 3.75
C ARG A 39 39.59 -17.59 4.67
N TYR A 40 40.66 -17.30 5.39
CA TYR A 40 40.77 -16.14 6.27
C TYR A 40 42.09 -15.41 6.07
N GLN A 41 42.10 -14.13 6.33
CA GLN A 41 43.30 -13.31 6.33
C GLN A 41 43.87 -13.19 7.75
N GLN A 42 43.04 -12.96 8.73
CA GLN A 42 43.45 -12.79 10.12
C GLN A 42 42.55 -13.55 11.07
N PHE A 43 43.16 -14.16 12.04
CA PHE A 43 42.53 -14.85 13.19
C PHE A 43 42.99 -14.19 14.48
N ALA A 44 42.06 -13.84 15.35
CA ALA A 44 42.35 -13.26 16.64
C ALA A 44 41.51 -13.94 17.72
N VAL A 45 42.16 -14.29 18.84
CA VAL A 45 41.49 -14.74 20.07
C VAL A 45 41.82 -13.74 21.16
N ALA A 46 40.80 -13.19 21.78
CA ALA A 46 40.95 -12.26 22.88
C ALA A 46 40.07 -12.68 24.06
N GLY A 47 40.56 -12.50 25.25
CA GLY A 47 39.80 -12.67 26.49
C GLY A 47 40.02 -11.48 27.40
N GLY A 48 39.06 -11.14 28.21
CA GLY A 48 39.20 -9.96 29.05
C GLY A 48 38.08 -9.75 30.06
N LEU A 49 38.30 -8.68 30.81
CA LEU A 49 37.38 -8.16 31.80
C LEU A 49 36.96 -6.74 31.37
N ASP A 50 35.70 -6.48 31.37
CA ASP A 50 35.14 -5.14 31.14
C ASP A 50 34.43 -4.68 32.43
N ALA A 51 35.01 -3.67 33.09
CA ALA A 51 34.47 -3.03 34.29
C ALA A 51 33.96 -1.64 33.90
N SER A 52 32.82 -1.57 33.26
CA SER A 52 32.22 -0.31 32.77
C SER A 52 31.36 0.42 33.82
N SER A 53 31.15 -0.19 35.01
CA SER A 53 30.49 0.47 36.15
C SER A 53 30.87 -0.23 37.47
N ALA A 54 30.77 0.50 38.58
CA ALA A 54 31.14 0.03 39.94
C ALA A 54 30.41 -1.25 40.41
N SER A 55 29.38 -1.68 39.72
CA SER A 55 28.55 -2.84 40.07
C SER A 55 28.55 -3.99 39.07
N HIS A 56 29.28 -3.87 37.94
CA HIS A 56 29.12 -4.83 36.85
C HIS A 56 30.42 -5.13 36.10
N THR A 57 31.03 -6.24 36.44
CA THR A 57 32.19 -6.79 35.71
C THR A 57 31.71 -7.86 34.74
N GLU A 58 32.02 -7.71 33.46
CA GLU A 58 31.77 -8.68 32.40
C GLU A 58 33.09 -9.39 32.04
N THR A 59 33.07 -10.70 32.06
CA THR A 59 34.16 -11.53 31.55
C THR A 59 33.78 -12.01 30.15
N PHE A 60 34.68 -11.88 29.20
CA PHE A 60 34.42 -12.29 27.83
C PHE A 60 35.60 -13.04 27.20
N VAL A 61 35.27 -13.86 26.21
CA VAL A 61 36.19 -14.47 25.26
C VAL A 61 35.66 -14.13 23.86
N GLU A 62 36.54 -13.64 23.02
CA GLU A 62 36.19 -13.24 21.64
C GLU A 62 37.10 -13.95 20.65
N LEU A 63 36.49 -14.52 19.62
CA LEU A 63 37.15 -15.10 18.46
C LEU A 63 36.80 -14.25 17.25
N ALA A 64 37.74 -13.57 16.65
CA ALA A 64 37.54 -12.76 15.46
C ALA A 64 38.28 -13.34 14.26
N LEU A 65 37.58 -13.46 13.17
CA LEU A 65 38.08 -13.86 11.87
C LEU A 65 37.85 -12.68 10.90
N SER A 66 38.93 -12.06 10.46
CA SER A 66 38.87 -10.92 9.54
C SER A 66 39.39 -11.29 8.17
N GLY A 67 38.80 -10.67 7.13
CA GLY A 67 39.09 -10.99 5.75
C GLY A 67 38.73 -12.44 5.42
N LEU A 68 37.62 -12.93 5.96
CA LEU A 68 37.07 -14.21 5.54
C LEU A 68 36.64 -14.12 4.08
N ARG A 69 36.93 -15.18 3.33
CA ARG A 69 36.49 -15.34 1.97
C ARG A 69 36.00 -16.76 1.75
N PHE A 70 34.77 -16.89 1.35
CA PHE A 70 34.23 -18.15 0.88
C PHE A 70 34.48 -18.27 -0.63
N ASP A 71 35.31 -19.22 -1.02
CA ASP A 71 35.58 -19.56 -2.40
C ASP A 71 34.74 -20.79 -2.77
N LEU A 72 33.71 -20.59 -3.56
CA LEU A 72 32.89 -21.68 -4.12
C LEU A 72 33.49 -22.10 -5.45
N SER A 73 34.06 -23.31 -5.51
CA SER A 73 34.51 -23.95 -6.75
C SER A 73 33.35 -24.69 -7.39
N LEU A 74 33.12 -24.43 -8.64
CA LEU A 74 32.07 -25.11 -9.44
C LEU A 74 32.64 -26.27 -10.27
N GLY A 75 33.94 -26.60 -10.09
CA GLY A 75 34.64 -27.63 -10.86
C GLY A 75 34.06 -29.04 -10.75
N ASP A 76 33.47 -29.38 -9.60
CA ASP A 76 32.78 -30.66 -9.37
C ASP A 76 31.23 -30.53 -9.37
N ALA A 77 30.73 -29.36 -9.71
CA ALA A 77 29.31 -29.18 -9.90
C ALA A 77 28.84 -29.99 -11.12
N ASP A 78 27.62 -30.47 -11.06
CA ASP A 78 26.93 -31.09 -12.17
C ASP A 78 27.14 -30.26 -13.46
N GLY A 79 27.35 -30.92 -14.59
CA GLY A 79 27.61 -30.28 -15.88
C GLY A 79 26.63 -29.17 -16.26
N PHE A 80 25.46 -29.16 -15.66
CA PHE A 80 24.48 -28.10 -15.68
C PHE A 80 24.96 -26.81 -15.00
N VAL A 81 25.48 -26.89 -13.77
CA VAL A 81 25.99 -25.73 -13.01
C VAL A 81 27.26 -25.19 -13.66
N GLN A 82 28.12 -26.07 -14.17
CA GLN A 82 29.34 -25.66 -14.91
C GLN A 82 29.04 -24.89 -16.21
N SER A 83 28.01 -25.28 -16.94
CA SER A 83 27.59 -24.58 -18.16
C SER A 83 26.86 -23.27 -17.90
N THR A 84 26.47 -23.04 -16.65
CA THR A 84 25.54 -22.00 -16.23
C THR A 84 26.24 -20.77 -15.66
N VAL A 85 27.36 -20.97 -14.96
CA VAL A 85 28.08 -19.89 -14.31
C VAL A 85 29.32 -19.54 -15.15
N ALA A 86 29.34 -18.34 -15.70
CA ALA A 86 30.44 -17.85 -16.54
C ALA A 86 31.78 -17.65 -15.78
N ARG A 87 31.88 -18.10 -14.53
CA ARG A 87 33.07 -18.00 -13.67
C ARG A 87 33.30 -19.33 -12.96
N ASP A 88 34.51 -19.82 -13.02
CA ASP A 88 34.91 -21.05 -12.33
C ASP A 88 34.91 -20.95 -10.79
N ARG A 89 34.82 -19.73 -10.27
CA ARG A 89 34.81 -19.45 -8.82
C ARG A 89 33.93 -18.23 -8.49
N VAL A 90 33.24 -18.35 -7.38
CA VAL A 90 32.50 -17.25 -6.75
C VAL A 90 33.15 -16.93 -5.43
N GLU A 91 33.51 -15.68 -5.21
CA GLU A 91 34.17 -15.20 -4.00
C GLU A 91 33.21 -14.30 -3.22
N ALA A 92 33.08 -14.58 -1.92
CA ALA A 92 32.27 -13.78 -1.02
C ALA A 92 33.12 -13.37 0.20
N PRO A 93 33.53 -12.10 0.29
CA PRO A 93 34.25 -11.59 1.46
C PRO A 93 33.29 -11.23 2.59
N PHE A 94 33.68 -11.52 3.84
CA PHE A 94 32.97 -11.11 5.06
C PHE A 94 33.89 -11.15 6.28
N ASP A 95 33.46 -10.57 7.40
CA ASP A 95 34.13 -10.65 8.68
C ASP A 95 33.21 -11.31 9.70
N LEU A 96 33.75 -12.09 10.61
CA LEU A 96 32.98 -12.78 11.65
C LEU A 96 33.71 -12.69 12.99
N ALA A 97 33.02 -12.28 14.03
CA ALA A 97 33.49 -12.38 15.38
C ALA A 97 32.46 -13.09 16.26
N LEU A 98 32.93 -14.05 17.04
CA LEU A 98 32.14 -14.78 18.03
C LEU A 98 32.61 -14.33 19.41
N ARG A 99 31.71 -13.78 20.20
CA ARG A 99 31.99 -13.36 21.57
C ARG A 99 31.11 -14.16 22.53
N TRP A 100 31.76 -14.76 23.51
CA TRP A 100 31.06 -15.29 24.67
C TRP A 100 31.29 -14.37 25.87
N SER A 101 30.24 -14.10 26.63
CA SER A 101 30.38 -13.40 27.90
C SER A 101 29.51 -14.04 28.98
N ASN A 102 29.91 -13.84 30.23
CA ASN A 102 29.18 -14.36 31.39
C ASN A 102 27.84 -13.69 31.60
N ARG A 103 27.54 -12.61 30.85
CA ARG A 103 26.28 -11.82 30.94
C ARG A 103 25.33 -12.03 29.77
N GLN A 104 25.87 -12.07 28.58
CA GLN A 104 25.07 -12.12 27.34
C GLN A 104 25.09 -13.52 26.69
N GLY A 105 25.92 -14.45 27.23
CA GLY A 105 26.11 -15.72 26.56
C GLY A 105 26.92 -15.57 25.27
N ILE A 106 26.59 -16.34 24.26
CA ILE A 106 27.22 -16.31 22.94
C ILE A 106 26.56 -15.23 22.10
N SER A 107 27.35 -14.28 21.61
CA SER A 107 26.93 -13.25 20.67
C SER A 107 27.84 -13.25 19.43
N PHE A 108 27.27 -12.94 18.30
CA PHE A 108 28.00 -12.77 17.05
C PHE A 108 28.10 -11.28 16.74
N SER A 109 29.26 -10.83 16.32
CA SER A 109 29.45 -9.49 15.76
C SER A 109 30.26 -9.65 14.46
N GLY A 110 29.86 -8.88 13.46
CA GLY A 110 30.47 -8.90 12.15
C GLY A 110 29.65 -8.06 11.18
N SER A 111 29.99 -8.05 9.94
CA SER A 111 29.11 -7.49 8.90
C SER A 111 27.81 -8.34 8.87
N GLY A 112 26.72 -7.75 9.29
CA GLY A 112 25.49 -8.41 9.77
C GLY A 112 24.70 -9.31 8.81
N GLY A 113 25.21 -9.65 7.68
CA GLY A 113 24.63 -10.59 6.72
C GLY A 113 25.49 -10.67 5.47
N LEU A 114 25.60 -11.85 4.92
CA LEU A 114 26.23 -12.10 3.63
C LEU A 114 25.13 -12.39 2.62
N HIS A 115 24.92 -11.50 1.67
CA HIS A 115 24.01 -11.71 0.56
C HIS A 115 24.79 -11.74 -0.75
N VAL A 116 24.80 -12.89 -1.39
CA VAL A 116 25.48 -13.12 -2.67
C VAL A 116 24.41 -13.27 -3.74
N PHE A 117 24.50 -12.42 -4.75
CA PHE A 117 23.68 -12.49 -5.95
C PHE A 117 24.53 -13.00 -7.09
N LEU A 118 24.18 -14.16 -7.62
CA LEU A 118 24.86 -14.83 -8.71
C LEU A 118 24.02 -14.69 -9.99
N PRO A 119 24.40 -13.84 -10.95
CA PRO A 119 23.74 -13.82 -12.24
C PRO A 119 24.07 -15.12 -13.00
N LEU A 120 23.04 -15.90 -13.33
CA LEU A 120 23.21 -17.19 -13.98
C LEU A 120 23.08 -17.10 -15.51
N HIS A 121 22.07 -16.43 -16.02
CA HIS A 121 21.77 -16.25 -17.45
C HIS A 121 21.76 -17.54 -18.28
N THR A 122 21.35 -18.65 -17.68
CA THR A 122 21.34 -19.97 -18.33
C THR A 122 19.95 -20.34 -18.77
N THR A 123 19.87 -20.92 -19.97
CA THR A 123 18.60 -21.37 -20.57
C THR A 123 18.61 -22.87 -20.74
N ILE A 124 17.56 -23.54 -20.24
CA ILE A 124 17.36 -24.98 -20.35
C ILE A 124 15.97 -25.22 -20.96
N GLY A 125 15.94 -25.44 -22.25
CA GLY A 125 14.67 -25.53 -22.98
C GLY A 125 13.84 -24.24 -22.77
N PRO A 126 12.60 -24.35 -22.27
CA PRO A 126 11.75 -23.19 -22.04
C PRO A 126 12.09 -22.39 -20.75
N LEU A 127 12.97 -22.95 -19.89
CA LEU A 127 13.34 -22.33 -18.61
C LEU A 127 14.65 -21.55 -18.75
N ARG A 128 14.63 -20.29 -18.40
CA ARG A 128 15.80 -19.44 -18.22
C ARG A 128 16.00 -19.15 -16.75
N LEU A 129 17.16 -19.47 -16.21
CA LEU A 129 17.59 -19.07 -14.87
C LEU A 129 18.31 -17.72 -14.99
N ASP A 130 17.77 -16.71 -14.33
CA ASP A 130 18.32 -15.36 -14.38
C ASP A 130 19.33 -15.13 -13.26
N ALA A 131 19.05 -15.65 -12.05
CA ALA A 131 19.93 -15.47 -10.90
C ALA A 131 19.71 -16.52 -9.80
N ALA A 132 20.78 -16.78 -9.04
CA ALA A 132 20.70 -17.41 -7.72
C ALA A 132 21.03 -16.39 -6.64
N HIS A 133 20.35 -16.49 -5.50
CA HIS A 133 20.61 -15.69 -4.32
C HIS A 133 20.93 -16.62 -3.17
N ILE A 134 22.04 -16.33 -2.48
CA ILE A 134 22.47 -17.01 -1.25
C ILE A 134 22.58 -15.92 -0.19
N GLY A 135 21.80 -16.06 0.89
CA GLY A 135 21.79 -15.16 2.03
C GLY A 135 22.22 -15.90 3.28
N ILE A 136 22.98 -15.25 4.15
CA ILE A 136 23.31 -15.70 5.49
C ILE A 136 23.13 -14.49 6.40
N ASP A 137 22.17 -14.57 7.30
CA ASP A 137 21.90 -13.53 8.29
C ASP A 137 22.20 -14.10 9.68
N VAL A 138 23.03 -13.38 10.43
CA VAL A 138 23.42 -13.77 11.79
C VAL A 138 22.64 -12.92 12.78
N GLY A 139 21.81 -13.57 13.59
CA GLY A 139 21.00 -12.96 14.63
C GLY A 139 21.33 -13.46 16.03
N GLU A 140 20.70 -12.88 17.04
CA GLU A 140 20.91 -13.27 18.46
C GLU A 140 20.46 -14.71 18.76
N GLU A 141 19.54 -15.26 17.97
CA GLU A 141 18.97 -16.60 18.19
C GLU A 141 19.61 -17.69 17.32
N GLY A 142 20.44 -17.32 16.35
CA GLY A 142 21.06 -18.26 15.42
C GLY A 142 21.43 -17.65 14.09
N ILE A 143 21.61 -18.52 13.10
CA ILE A 143 21.96 -18.16 11.73
C ILE A 143 20.79 -18.54 10.83
N ASP A 144 20.26 -17.57 10.09
CA ASP A 144 19.32 -17.79 9.02
C ASP A 144 20.06 -17.84 7.69
N THR A 145 19.87 -18.92 6.95
CA THR A 145 20.41 -19.05 5.59
C THR A 145 19.28 -19.08 4.59
N GLU A 146 19.46 -18.41 3.47
CA GLU A 146 18.55 -18.43 2.33
C GLU A 146 19.28 -18.93 1.08
N THR A 147 18.65 -19.86 0.36
CA THR A 147 19.05 -20.22 -0.99
C THR A 147 17.84 -20.11 -1.89
N SER A 148 17.87 -19.22 -2.86
CA SER A 148 16.73 -18.98 -3.75
C SER A 148 17.16 -18.70 -5.19
N LEU A 149 16.27 -19.00 -6.14
CA LEU A 149 16.47 -18.88 -7.57
C LEU A 149 15.44 -17.92 -8.15
N SER A 150 15.88 -17.12 -9.10
CA SER A 150 15.02 -16.30 -9.95
C SER A 150 15.15 -16.78 -11.40
N GLY A 151 14.03 -16.86 -12.09
CA GLY A 151 14.06 -17.36 -13.47
C GLY A 151 12.76 -17.05 -14.21
N ARG A 152 12.78 -17.43 -15.49
CA ARG A 152 11.70 -17.19 -16.43
C ARG A 152 11.40 -18.47 -17.19
N LEU A 153 10.11 -18.82 -17.26
CA LEU A 153 9.59 -19.94 -18.06
C LEU A 153 8.80 -19.36 -19.23
N THR A 154 9.21 -19.69 -20.47
CA THR A 154 8.50 -19.25 -21.68
C THR A 154 7.88 -20.46 -22.36
N LEU A 155 6.56 -20.48 -22.46
CA LEU A 155 5.79 -21.53 -23.10
C LEU A 155 4.89 -20.92 -24.19
N GLY A 156 5.38 -20.92 -25.42
CA GLY A 156 4.67 -20.26 -26.54
C GLY A 156 4.44 -18.77 -26.26
N PRO A 157 3.17 -18.31 -26.25
CA PRO A 157 2.85 -16.90 -26.02
C PRO A 157 2.86 -16.50 -24.54
N VAL A 158 3.07 -17.44 -23.62
CA VAL A 158 3.01 -17.19 -22.17
C VAL A 158 4.42 -17.20 -21.60
N THR A 159 4.74 -16.13 -20.85
CA THR A 159 6.00 -16.01 -20.09
C THR A 159 5.65 -15.83 -18.62
N ALA A 160 6.12 -16.74 -17.77
CA ALA A 160 6.05 -16.64 -16.31
C ALA A 160 7.44 -16.33 -15.76
N THR A 161 7.52 -15.35 -14.88
CA THR A 161 8.76 -14.97 -14.16
C THR A 161 8.57 -15.25 -12.70
N VAL A 162 9.58 -15.85 -12.05
CA VAL A 162 9.55 -16.17 -10.63
C VAL A 162 10.79 -15.54 -9.97
N GLU A 163 10.58 -14.81 -8.89
CA GLU A 163 11.63 -14.14 -8.16
C GLU A 163 11.86 -14.79 -6.79
N ARG A 164 13.11 -15.19 -6.54
CA ARG A 164 13.60 -15.70 -5.25
C ARG A 164 12.74 -16.84 -4.67
N LEU A 165 12.40 -17.83 -5.47
CA LEU A 165 11.82 -19.09 -5.04
C LEU A 165 12.92 -19.97 -4.43
N GLY A 166 12.72 -20.51 -3.22
CA GLY A 166 13.81 -21.27 -2.60
C GLY A 166 13.51 -21.90 -1.26
N MET A 167 14.53 -21.93 -0.43
CA MET A 167 14.51 -22.49 0.91
C MET A 167 15.27 -21.58 1.87
N THR A 168 14.77 -21.49 3.08
CA THR A 168 15.51 -20.91 4.22
C THR A 168 15.80 -22.02 5.22
N VAL A 169 16.97 -21.96 5.86
CA VAL A 169 17.34 -22.86 6.93
C VAL A 169 17.75 -22.02 8.13
N ASN A 170 17.03 -22.17 9.24
CA ASN A 170 17.43 -21.59 10.52
C ASN A 170 18.27 -22.59 11.29
N ILE A 171 19.45 -22.15 11.70
CA ILE A 171 20.39 -22.89 12.56
C ILE A 171 20.38 -22.20 13.91
N SER A 172 19.70 -22.77 14.91
CA SER A 172 19.66 -22.23 16.26
C SER A 172 20.74 -22.86 17.15
N PHE A 173 21.36 -22.05 18.02
CA PHE A 173 22.38 -22.50 18.98
C PHE A 173 21.73 -22.87 20.31
N ARG A 174 20.57 -23.51 20.28
CA ARG A 174 19.86 -24.06 21.45
C ARG A 174 19.68 -25.56 21.24
N GLU A 175 19.51 -26.30 22.36
CA GLU A 175 19.14 -27.71 22.25
C GLU A 175 17.99 -27.92 21.28
N GLY A 176 18.21 -28.77 20.30
CA GLY A 176 17.29 -29.01 19.20
C GLY A 176 17.44 -30.40 18.60
N ASN A 177 16.99 -30.56 17.38
CA ASN A 177 16.98 -31.85 16.66
C ASN A 177 18.37 -32.41 16.32
N LEU A 178 19.43 -31.64 16.49
CA LEU A 178 20.82 -32.06 16.31
C LEU A 178 21.65 -31.98 17.64
N GLY A 179 21.00 -32.14 18.79
CA GLY A 179 21.62 -32.02 20.11
C GLY A 179 21.78 -30.54 20.51
N LEU A 180 23.02 -30.02 20.54
CA LEU A 180 23.29 -28.61 20.89
C LEU A 180 22.83 -27.59 19.84
N PHE A 181 22.36 -28.06 18.70
CA PHE A 181 21.90 -27.22 17.59
C PHE A 181 20.52 -27.63 17.15
N GLY A 182 19.72 -26.65 16.73
CA GLY A 182 18.47 -26.85 16.04
C GLY A 182 18.62 -26.50 14.57
N LEU A 183 18.16 -27.37 13.65
CA LEU A 183 18.11 -27.12 12.22
C LEU A 183 16.65 -27.13 11.75
N SER A 184 16.19 -26.03 11.19
CA SER A 184 14.81 -25.88 10.76
C SER A 184 14.73 -25.41 9.30
N PRO A 185 14.67 -26.35 8.34
CA PRO A 185 14.44 -25.99 6.93
C PRO A 185 13.00 -25.57 6.72
N ARG A 186 12.80 -24.50 5.92
CA ARG A 186 11.50 -23.97 5.55
C ARG A 186 11.47 -23.66 4.06
N PHE A 187 10.35 -23.95 3.42
CA PHE A 187 10.12 -23.47 2.07
C PHE A 187 10.03 -21.95 2.07
N LYS A 188 10.78 -21.30 1.17
CA LYS A 188 10.70 -19.87 0.91
C LYS A 188 9.85 -19.64 -0.34
N PRO A 189 8.63 -19.10 -0.17
CA PRO A 189 7.82 -18.73 -1.32
C PRO A 189 8.49 -17.64 -2.14
N PRO A 190 8.19 -17.54 -3.43
CA PRO A 190 8.72 -16.48 -4.27
C PRO A 190 8.31 -15.10 -3.75
N THR A 191 9.20 -14.13 -3.85
CA THR A 191 8.89 -12.73 -3.52
C THR A 191 8.03 -12.08 -4.59
N GLY A 192 8.09 -12.59 -5.82
CA GLY A 192 7.28 -12.12 -6.92
C GLY A 192 7.07 -13.20 -7.99
N ILE A 193 5.90 -13.17 -8.61
CA ILE A 193 5.59 -13.96 -9.81
C ILE A 193 5.03 -13.01 -10.85
N GLY A 194 5.68 -12.91 -11.99
CA GLY A 194 5.20 -12.15 -13.14
C GLY A 194 4.57 -13.07 -14.17
N LEU A 195 3.55 -12.60 -14.86
CA LEU A 195 2.91 -13.26 -15.99
C LEU A 195 2.82 -12.27 -17.14
N ALA A 196 3.28 -12.66 -18.33
CA ALA A 196 3.07 -11.93 -19.55
C ALA A 196 2.48 -12.86 -20.61
N ILE A 197 1.50 -12.36 -21.36
CA ILE A 197 0.82 -13.09 -22.42
C ILE A 197 0.87 -12.23 -23.68
N ALA A 198 1.34 -12.81 -24.79
CA ALA A 198 1.40 -12.15 -26.10
C ALA A 198 0.94 -13.14 -27.17
N ALA A 199 -0.36 -13.44 -27.16
CA ALA A 199 -1.00 -14.31 -28.15
C ALA A 199 -1.86 -13.48 -29.13
N PRO A 200 -2.14 -13.98 -30.33
CA PRO A 200 -3.13 -13.35 -31.21
C PRO A 200 -4.46 -13.18 -30.47
N GLY A 201 -4.94 -11.92 -30.36
CA GLY A 201 -6.17 -11.56 -29.68
C GLY A 201 -6.12 -11.58 -28.14
N VAL A 202 -4.97 -11.85 -27.51
CA VAL A 202 -4.80 -11.75 -26.05
C VAL A 202 -3.43 -11.18 -25.73
N VAL A 203 -3.38 -9.97 -25.23
CA VAL A 203 -2.15 -9.30 -24.81
C VAL A 203 -2.30 -8.81 -23.37
N GLY A 204 -1.23 -8.91 -22.60
CA GLY A 204 -1.22 -8.35 -21.25
C GLY A 204 -0.33 -9.12 -20.31
N GLY A 205 -0.60 -8.96 -19.02
CA GLY A 205 0.19 -9.63 -18.00
C GLY A 205 -0.23 -9.23 -16.60
N GLY A 206 0.53 -9.72 -15.65
CA GLY A 206 0.25 -9.49 -14.25
C GLY A 206 1.44 -9.77 -13.36
N TYR A 207 1.24 -9.51 -12.10
CA TYR A 207 2.23 -9.70 -11.03
C TYR A 207 1.54 -10.23 -9.79
N LEU A 208 2.20 -11.16 -9.09
CA LEU A 208 1.85 -11.63 -7.76
C LEU A 208 3.08 -11.52 -6.88
N GLY A 209 3.00 -10.75 -5.81
CA GLY A 209 4.06 -10.56 -4.83
C GLY A 209 3.70 -11.15 -3.48
N PHE A 210 4.70 -11.44 -2.67
CA PHE A 210 4.56 -11.88 -1.29
C PHE A 210 5.33 -10.95 -0.35
N ASP A 211 4.62 -10.41 0.63
CA ASP A 211 5.18 -9.60 1.73
C ASP A 211 5.28 -10.48 2.99
N PRO A 212 6.50 -10.92 3.39
CA PRO A 212 6.68 -11.78 4.56
C PRO A 212 6.31 -11.09 5.87
N GLN A 213 6.51 -9.76 5.96
CA GLN A 213 6.23 -8.99 7.19
C GLN A 213 4.73 -8.94 7.47
N ARG A 214 3.94 -8.81 6.40
CA ARG A 214 2.48 -8.80 6.48
C ARG A 214 1.85 -10.19 6.33
N ALA A 215 2.64 -11.19 5.96
CA ALA A 215 2.17 -12.51 5.55
C ALA A 215 1.05 -12.41 4.48
N GLU A 216 1.28 -11.55 3.49
CA GLU A 216 0.29 -11.18 2.48
C GLU A 216 0.81 -11.43 1.07
N TYR A 217 0.00 -12.09 0.26
CA TYR A 217 0.13 -12.12 -1.19
C TYR A 217 -0.69 -11.00 -1.80
N SER A 218 -0.10 -10.25 -2.72
CA SER A 218 -0.80 -9.21 -3.48
C SER A 218 -0.53 -9.38 -4.97
N GLY A 219 -1.53 -9.19 -5.79
CA GLY A 219 -1.37 -9.39 -7.21
C GLY A 219 -2.31 -8.56 -8.06
N MET A 220 -1.90 -8.36 -9.30
CA MET A 220 -2.67 -7.67 -10.33
C MET A 220 -2.51 -8.38 -11.66
N LEU A 221 -3.58 -8.39 -12.43
CA LEU A 221 -3.63 -8.89 -13.79
C LEU A 221 -4.35 -7.87 -14.67
N GLN A 222 -3.80 -7.62 -15.84
CA GLN A 222 -4.44 -6.82 -16.87
C GLN A 222 -4.28 -7.53 -18.21
N LEU A 223 -5.38 -7.87 -18.85
CA LEU A 223 -5.43 -8.53 -20.14
C LEU A 223 -6.29 -7.70 -21.10
N GLU A 224 -5.83 -7.58 -22.32
CA GLU A 224 -6.58 -7.04 -23.43
C GLU A 224 -6.94 -8.19 -24.38
N LEU A 225 -8.22 -8.39 -24.60
CA LEU A 225 -8.77 -9.48 -25.38
C LEU A 225 -9.36 -8.93 -26.68
N ALA A 226 -8.96 -9.47 -27.82
CA ALA A 226 -9.42 -9.10 -29.15
C ALA A 226 -9.30 -7.57 -29.42
N ASP A 227 -8.21 -6.97 -28.93
CA ASP A 227 -7.87 -5.54 -29.07
C ASP A 227 -8.97 -4.57 -28.57
N ARG A 228 -9.88 -5.03 -27.72
CA ARG A 228 -11.02 -4.24 -27.23
C ARG A 228 -11.40 -4.45 -25.78
N ILE A 229 -11.45 -5.72 -25.34
CA ILE A 229 -11.96 -6.07 -24.01
C ILE A 229 -10.81 -6.01 -23.02
N ALA A 230 -10.85 -5.06 -22.10
CA ALA A 230 -9.90 -4.97 -21.00
C ALA A 230 -10.44 -5.72 -19.77
N LEU A 231 -9.77 -6.80 -19.37
CA LEU A 231 -10.01 -7.51 -18.12
C LEU A 231 -8.93 -7.13 -17.14
N LYS A 232 -9.33 -6.65 -15.97
CA LYS A 232 -8.43 -6.26 -14.89
C LYS A 232 -8.82 -7.02 -13.64
N ALA A 233 -7.84 -7.58 -12.93
CA ALA A 233 -8.05 -8.27 -11.66
C ALA A 233 -6.99 -7.84 -10.65
N ILE A 234 -7.41 -7.58 -9.42
CA ILE A 234 -6.56 -7.20 -8.29
C ILE A 234 -6.90 -8.11 -7.13
N GLY A 235 -5.89 -8.68 -6.48
CA GLY A 235 -6.07 -9.59 -5.35
C GLY A 235 -5.15 -9.29 -4.18
N LEU A 236 -5.67 -9.43 -2.97
CA LEU A 236 -4.95 -9.41 -1.70
C LEU A 236 -5.33 -10.65 -0.90
N LEU A 237 -4.37 -11.47 -0.55
CA LEU A 237 -4.57 -12.65 0.29
C LEU A 237 -3.65 -12.59 1.50
N THR A 238 -4.21 -12.36 2.67
CA THR A 238 -3.46 -12.38 3.93
C THR A 238 -3.61 -13.75 4.57
N THR A 239 -2.51 -14.34 5.02
CA THR A 239 -2.48 -15.70 5.61
C THR A 239 -2.50 -15.71 7.13
N ARG A 240 -2.59 -14.53 7.76
CA ARG A 240 -2.78 -14.33 9.19
C ARG A 240 -3.91 -13.34 9.42
N LEU A 241 -4.75 -13.62 10.40
CA LEU A 241 -5.78 -12.68 10.84
C LEU A 241 -5.19 -11.62 11.78
N PRO A 242 -5.87 -10.47 11.97
CA PRO A 242 -5.39 -9.39 12.84
C PRO A 242 -5.12 -9.78 14.29
N ASP A 243 -5.77 -10.82 14.78
CA ASP A 243 -5.60 -11.40 16.12
C ASP A 243 -4.39 -12.37 16.23
N GLY A 244 -3.58 -12.47 15.17
CA GLY A 244 -2.41 -13.33 15.10
C GLY A 244 -2.69 -14.82 14.84
N ARG A 245 -3.97 -15.23 14.84
CA ARG A 245 -4.36 -16.62 14.54
C ARG A 245 -4.07 -16.97 13.09
N LYS A 246 -3.76 -18.24 12.86
CA LYS A 246 -3.70 -18.81 11.51
C LYS A 246 -5.10 -18.74 10.89
N GLY A 247 -5.18 -18.18 9.71
CA GLY A 247 -6.40 -18.02 8.96
C GLY A 247 -6.09 -17.32 7.65
N TYR A 248 -7.12 -16.98 6.90
CA TYR A 248 -6.92 -16.21 5.66
C TYR A 248 -7.92 -15.04 5.59
N SER A 249 -7.55 -14.03 4.87
CA SER A 249 -8.40 -12.93 4.48
C SER A 249 -8.14 -12.64 3.00
N LEU A 250 -9.20 -12.64 2.20
CA LEU A 250 -9.11 -12.50 0.74
C LEU A 250 -9.87 -11.25 0.29
N LEU A 251 -9.29 -10.48 -0.60
CA LEU A 251 -9.96 -9.45 -1.37
C LEU A 251 -9.67 -9.69 -2.85
N ILE A 252 -10.71 -9.74 -3.66
CA ILE A 252 -10.62 -9.82 -5.12
C ILE A 252 -11.49 -8.72 -5.70
N LEU A 253 -10.93 -7.95 -6.61
CA LEU A 253 -11.59 -6.97 -7.44
C LEU A 253 -11.36 -7.34 -8.90
N ILE A 254 -12.45 -7.50 -9.66
CA ILE A 254 -12.37 -7.82 -11.09
C ILE A 254 -13.24 -6.83 -11.85
N THR A 255 -12.72 -6.27 -12.94
CA THR A 255 -13.49 -5.41 -13.87
C THR A 255 -13.24 -5.82 -15.30
N VAL A 256 -14.27 -5.68 -16.11
CA VAL A 256 -14.26 -5.92 -17.56
C VAL A 256 -14.87 -4.72 -18.25
N GLU A 257 -14.14 -4.15 -19.20
CA GLU A 257 -14.53 -2.97 -19.96
C GLU A 257 -14.26 -3.19 -21.47
N GLY A 258 -14.79 -2.31 -22.33
CA GLY A 258 -14.47 -2.32 -23.75
C GLY A 258 -15.22 -3.35 -24.60
N PHE A 259 -16.16 -4.11 -24.02
CA PHE A 259 -17.05 -4.96 -24.79
C PHE A 259 -18.08 -4.13 -25.57
N THR A 260 -18.76 -4.75 -26.53
CA THR A 260 -19.83 -4.09 -27.29
C THR A 260 -20.88 -3.54 -26.32
N PRO A 261 -21.15 -2.20 -26.32
CA PRO A 261 -22.08 -1.60 -25.38
C PRO A 261 -23.46 -2.25 -25.45
N ILE A 262 -24.01 -2.62 -24.29
CA ILE A 262 -25.32 -3.26 -24.18
C ILE A 262 -26.37 -2.15 -23.94
N PRO A 263 -27.33 -1.92 -24.85
CA PRO A 263 -28.34 -0.90 -24.65
C PRO A 263 -29.30 -1.29 -23.53
N LEU A 264 -29.56 -0.34 -22.61
CA LEU A 264 -30.46 -0.50 -21.48
C LEU A 264 -31.79 0.28 -21.66
N GLY A 265 -31.92 1.05 -22.73
CA GLY A 265 -33.05 1.95 -22.96
C GLY A 265 -32.76 3.39 -22.52
N LEU A 266 -33.62 4.32 -22.95
CA LEU A 266 -33.55 5.77 -22.65
C LEU A 266 -32.19 6.42 -22.98
N GLY A 267 -31.44 5.85 -23.93
CA GLY A 267 -30.09 6.32 -24.29
C GLY A 267 -28.93 5.84 -23.39
N PHE A 268 -29.22 5.02 -22.40
CA PHE A 268 -28.18 4.39 -21.56
C PHE A 268 -27.64 3.12 -22.18
N THR A 269 -26.35 2.92 -22.01
CA THR A 269 -25.62 1.71 -22.41
C THR A 269 -24.75 1.22 -21.26
N LEU A 270 -24.68 -0.10 -21.08
CA LEU A 270 -23.73 -0.76 -20.19
C LEU A 270 -22.41 -0.97 -20.93
N THR A 271 -21.32 -0.43 -20.40
CA THR A 271 -19.98 -0.45 -21.04
C THR A 271 -18.91 -1.10 -20.18
N GLY A 272 -19.20 -1.34 -18.91
CA GLY A 272 -18.31 -2.04 -17.99
C GLY A 272 -19.09 -2.77 -16.92
N ILE A 273 -18.58 -3.92 -16.50
CA ILE A 273 -19.07 -4.73 -15.40
C ILE A 273 -17.91 -5.10 -14.47
N GLY A 274 -18.20 -5.32 -13.22
CA GLY A 274 -17.19 -5.74 -12.26
C GLY A 274 -17.78 -6.32 -11.00
N GLY A 275 -16.90 -6.69 -10.12
CA GLY A 275 -17.27 -7.19 -8.81
C GLY A 275 -16.12 -7.17 -7.81
N LEU A 276 -16.48 -7.04 -6.55
CA LEU A 276 -15.60 -7.12 -5.41
C LEU A 276 -16.07 -8.23 -4.48
N LEU A 277 -15.14 -9.09 -4.08
CA LEU A 277 -15.34 -10.11 -3.08
C LEU A 277 -14.31 -9.93 -1.95
N GLY A 278 -14.78 -9.70 -0.74
CA GLY A 278 -13.98 -9.66 0.48
C GLY A 278 -14.38 -10.78 1.43
N LEU A 279 -13.50 -11.72 1.70
CA LEU A 279 -13.69 -12.76 2.72
C LEU A 279 -12.82 -12.43 3.93
N HIS A 280 -13.41 -12.45 5.11
CA HIS A 280 -12.79 -11.98 6.36
C HIS A 280 -12.22 -10.54 6.23
N ARG A 281 -13.02 -9.68 5.58
CA ARG A 281 -12.75 -8.25 5.39
C ARG A 281 -13.97 -7.41 5.75
N THR A 282 -13.70 -6.19 6.19
CA THR A 282 -14.72 -5.16 6.46
C THR A 282 -14.50 -3.95 5.58
N VAL A 283 -15.44 -3.02 5.57
CA VAL A 283 -15.33 -1.75 4.85
C VAL A 283 -15.12 -0.60 5.82
N SER A 284 -14.00 0.12 5.67
CA SER A 284 -13.74 1.37 6.40
C SER A 284 -14.48 2.52 5.73
N THR A 285 -15.68 2.84 6.24
CA THR A 285 -16.50 3.94 5.72
C THR A 285 -15.89 5.31 5.99
N SER A 286 -15.08 5.46 7.06
CA SER A 286 -14.31 6.68 7.33
C SER A 286 -13.23 6.91 6.27
N THR A 287 -12.45 5.87 5.94
CA THR A 287 -11.43 5.94 4.88
C THR A 287 -12.06 6.23 3.52
N LEU A 288 -13.22 5.63 3.21
CA LEU A 288 -13.95 5.94 1.98
C LEU A 288 -14.41 7.40 1.94
N ARG A 289 -14.92 7.93 3.05
CA ARG A 289 -15.38 9.32 3.16
C ARG A 289 -14.22 10.32 2.98
N GLU A 290 -13.09 10.07 3.61
CA GLU A 290 -11.87 10.85 3.37
C GLU A 290 -11.40 10.69 1.92
N GLY A 291 -11.53 9.50 1.38
CA GLY A 291 -11.14 9.11 0.04
C GLY A 291 -11.91 9.79 -1.09
N LEU A 292 -13.14 10.27 -0.84
CA LEU A 292 -13.88 11.09 -1.83
C LEU A 292 -13.09 12.34 -2.25
N LYS A 293 -12.32 12.92 -1.32
CA LYS A 293 -11.51 14.12 -1.56
C LYS A 293 -10.12 13.83 -2.08
N THR A 294 -9.62 12.61 -1.92
CA THR A 294 -8.24 12.20 -2.26
C THR A 294 -8.15 11.23 -3.44
N GLY A 295 -9.30 10.86 -4.03
CA GLY A 295 -9.35 10.00 -5.20
C GLY A 295 -9.23 8.50 -4.90
N THR A 296 -9.45 8.06 -3.66
CA THR A 296 -9.40 6.63 -3.28
C THR A 296 -10.39 5.77 -4.06
N LEU A 297 -11.50 6.34 -4.57
CA LEU A 297 -12.43 5.61 -5.42
C LEU A 297 -11.81 5.14 -6.74
N ASN A 298 -10.71 5.76 -7.19
CA ASN A 298 -9.95 5.32 -8.37
C ASN A 298 -9.37 3.91 -8.21
N ALA A 299 -9.14 3.47 -6.98
CA ALA A 299 -8.65 2.13 -6.69
C ALA A 299 -9.74 1.05 -6.71
N ILE A 300 -11.02 1.47 -6.63
CA ILE A 300 -12.17 0.56 -6.49
C ILE A 300 -13.01 0.56 -7.75
N LEU A 301 -13.44 1.75 -8.22
CA LEU A 301 -14.30 1.88 -9.39
C LEU A 301 -13.45 1.89 -10.66
N PHE A 302 -13.50 0.80 -11.40
CA PHE A 302 -12.85 0.62 -12.71
C PHE A 302 -11.42 1.19 -12.79
N PRO A 303 -10.46 0.65 -12.03
CA PRO A 303 -9.12 1.22 -11.91
C PRO A 303 -8.42 1.33 -13.27
N VAL A 304 -7.83 2.50 -13.52
CA VAL A 304 -7.10 2.79 -14.77
C VAL A 304 -5.65 2.34 -14.59
N ASP A 305 -5.11 1.60 -15.58
CA ASP A 305 -3.74 1.09 -15.62
C ASP A 305 -3.26 0.51 -14.27
N PRO A 306 -3.92 -0.55 -13.75
CA PRO A 306 -3.66 -1.05 -12.41
C PRO A 306 -2.21 -1.52 -12.23
N LEU A 307 -1.56 -2.06 -13.25
CA LEU A 307 -0.16 -2.48 -13.19
C LEU A 307 0.79 -1.30 -12.96
N ARG A 308 0.56 -0.17 -13.62
CA ARG A 308 1.38 1.03 -13.50
C ARG A 308 1.21 1.69 -12.12
N ASN A 309 -0.01 1.66 -11.57
CA ASN A 309 -0.39 2.30 -10.32
C ASN A 309 -0.45 1.31 -9.14
N ALA A 310 0.14 0.12 -9.29
CA ALA A 310 0.02 -0.99 -8.36
C ALA A 310 0.29 -0.64 -6.88
N PRO A 311 1.39 0.02 -6.50
CA PRO A 311 1.67 0.31 -5.10
C PRO A 311 0.58 1.16 -4.43
N GLN A 312 0.09 2.18 -5.13
CA GLN A 312 -0.96 3.07 -4.63
C GLN A 312 -2.29 2.34 -4.51
N LEU A 313 -2.70 1.61 -5.57
CA LEU A 313 -3.95 0.86 -5.60
C LEU A 313 -4.01 -0.19 -4.48
N LEU A 314 -2.94 -0.95 -4.29
CA LEU A 314 -2.85 -1.94 -3.22
C LEU A 314 -2.90 -1.29 -1.84
N SER A 315 -2.23 -0.14 -1.65
CA SER A 315 -2.27 0.62 -0.40
C SER A 315 -3.69 1.11 -0.09
N ASP A 316 -4.39 1.67 -1.07
CA ASP A 316 -5.75 2.16 -0.91
C ASP A 316 -6.74 1.02 -0.61
N LEU A 317 -6.64 -0.10 -1.33
CA LEU A 317 -7.47 -1.28 -1.09
C LEU A 317 -7.26 -1.88 0.30
N ARG A 318 -6.03 -1.91 0.82
CA ARG A 318 -5.74 -2.36 2.20
C ARG A 318 -6.39 -1.45 3.23
N ARG A 319 -6.36 -0.13 3.03
CA ARG A 319 -6.95 0.84 3.96
C ARG A 319 -8.47 0.80 3.95
N VAL A 320 -9.06 0.65 2.76
CA VAL A 320 -10.53 0.62 2.60
C VAL A 320 -11.12 -0.70 3.05
N PHE A 321 -10.43 -1.82 2.78
CA PHE A 321 -10.89 -3.17 3.08
C PHE A 321 -9.94 -3.89 4.05
N PRO A 322 -9.81 -3.46 5.30
CA PRO A 322 -8.93 -4.12 6.27
C PRO A 322 -9.42 -5.52 6.61
N PRO A 323 -8.52 -6.47 6.94
CA PRO A 323 -8.90 -7.79 7.42
C PRO A 323 -9.75 -7.72 8.68
N ALA A 324 -10.83 -8.50 8.72
CA ALA A 324 -11.75 -8.60 9.86
C ALA A 324 -12.36 -10.00 9.91
N ALA A 325 -12.00 -10.78 10.91
CA ALA A 325 -12.49 -12.15 11.05
C ALA A 325 -14.03 -12.23 11.09
N GLY A 326 -14.60 -13.14 10.31
CA GLY A 326 -16.04 -13.38 10.28
C GLY A 326 -16.87 -12.33 9.55
N ARG A 327 -16.26 -11.33 8.90
CA ARG A 327 -16.95 -10.32 8.08
C ARG A 327 -16.68 -10.55 6.60
N HIS A 328 -17.67 -10.30 5.78
CA HIS A 328 -17.59 -10.50 4.34
C HIS A 328 -18.18 -9.33 3.59
N VAL A 329 -17.61 -9.02 2.44
CA VAL A 329 -18.05 -7.93 1.57
C VAL A 329 -18.29 -8.47 0.17
N PHE A 330 -19.45 -8.19 -0.39
CA PHE A 330 -19.83 -8.56 -1.75
C PHE A 330 -20.22 -7.31 -2.50
N GLY A 331 -19.74 -7.12 -3.72
CA GLY A 331 -19.99 -5.87 -4.42
C GLY A 331 -20.04 -6.01 -5.93
N PRO A 332 -21.22 -6.11 -6.55
CA PRO A 332 -21.35 -5.89 -8.00
C PRO A 332 -21.02 -4.45 -8.37
N MET A 333 -20.47 -4.28 -9.58
CA MET A 333 -20.10 -2.98 -10.14
C MET A 333 -20.53 -2.87 -11.59
N VAL A 334 -20.94 -1.66 -11.99
CA VAL A 334 -21.36 -1.35 -13.35
C VAL A 334 -20.81 0.00 -13.80
N GLN A 335 -20.49 0.10 -15.08
CA GLN A 335 -20.20 1.36 -15.76
C GLN A 335 -21.28 1.59 -16.83
N LEU A 336 -21.97 2.70 -16.71
CA LEU A 336 -23.03 3.12 -17.59
C LEU A 336 -22.58 4.37 -18.36
N ARG A 337 -22.98 4.46 -19.63
CA ARG A 337 -22.81 5.66 -20.45
C ARG A 337 -24.13 6.10 -21.02
N TRP A 338 -24.26 7.40 -21.24
CA TRP A 338 -25.46 8.00 -21.83
C TRP A 338 -25.08 8.97 -22.93
N GLY A 339 -25.87 8.94 -24.03
CA GLY A 339 -25.71 9.80 -25.19
C GLY A 339 -24.82 9.23 -26.29
N THR A 340 -24.98 9.77 -27.49
CA THR A 340 -24.14 9.47 -28.67
C THR A 340 -23.82 10.79 -29.37
N PRO A 341 -22.59 11.31 -29.24
CA PRO A 341 -21.44 10.76 -28.46
C PRO A 341 -21.72 10.69 -26.96
N THR A 342 -20.90 9.93 -26.22
CA THR A 342 -21.07 9.82 -24.77
C THR A 342 -20.94 11.18 -24.08
N LEU A 343 -22.01 11.57 -23.39
CA LEU A 343 -22.10 12.83 -22.64
C LEU A 343 -21.99 12.63 -21.14
N LEU A 344 -22.41 11.45 -20.64
CA LEU A 344 -22.39 11.09 -19.24
C LEU A 344 -21.79 9.70 -19.09
N THR A 345 -20.89 9.55 -18.10
CA THR A 345 -20.39 8.26 -17.61
C THR A 345 -20.72 8.16 -16.13
N LEU A 346 -21.32 7.05 -15.73
CA LEU A 346 -21.66 6.74 -14.34
C LEU A 346 -21.07 5.38 -13.97
N GLU A 347 -20.20 5.37 -13.00
CA GLU A 347 -19.62 4.17 -12.39
C GLU A 347 -20.26 3.96 -11.01
N LEU A 348 -20.75 2.76 -10.76
CA LEU A 348 -21.44 2.41 -9.52
C LEU A 348 -20.88 1.10 -8.98
N ALA A 349 -20.69 1.05 -7.65
CA ALA A 349 -20.49 -0.18 -6.91
C ALA A 349 -21.51 -0.25 -5.76
N LEU A 350 -22.10 -1.42 -5.58
CA LEU A 350 -23.02 -1.71 -4.50
C LEU A 350 -22.38 -2.75 -3.58
N LEU A 351 -21.80 -2.31 -2.46
CA LEU A 351 -21.12 -3.20 -1.52
C LEU A 351 -22.06 -3.61 -0.39
N LEU A 352 -22.23 -4.91 -0.21
CA LEU A 352 -22.97 -5.49 0.90
C LEU A 352 -22.01 -6.10 1.91
N GLU A 353 -21.99 -5.60 3.14
CA GLU A 353 -21.20 -6.14 4.26
C GLU A 353 -22.06 -6.98 5.16
N LEU A 354 -21.62 -8.21 5.47
CA LEU A 354 -22.32 -9.21 6.26
C LEU A 354 -21.35 -9.95 7.20
N PRO A 355 -21.80 -10.64 8.24
CA PRO A 355 -23.18 -10.67 8.79
C PRO A 355 -23.42 -9.55 9.80
N SER A 356 -22.38 -8.99 10.41
CA SER A 356 -22.50 -7.92 11.41
C SER A 356 -21.27 -6.99 11.35
N PRO A 357 -21.48 -5.70 11.07
CA PRO A 357 -22.76 -5.04 10.79
C PRO A 357 -23.35 -5.44 9.42
N VAL A 358 -24.67 -5.36 9.29
CA VAL A 358 -25.33 -5.42 7.98
C VAL A 358 -25.34 -4.01 7.40
N ARG A 359 -24.50 -3.77 6.41
CA ARG A 359 -24.37 -2.47 5.75
C ARG A 359 -24.47 -2.61 4.23
N LEU A 360 -25.22 -1.70 3.64
CA LEU A 360 -25.22 -1.49 2.20
C LEU A 360 -24.51 -0.20 1.90
N ILE A 361 -23.45 -0.28 1.11
CA ILE A 361 -22.59 0.85 0.76
C ILE A 361 -22.66 1.06 -0.74
N VAL A 362 -23.00 2.26 -1.17
CA VAL A 362 -23.06 2.66 -2.58
C VAL A 362 -21.90 3.61 -2.86
N LEU A 363 -21.04 3.21 -3.76
CA LEU A 363 -20.00 4.07 -4.33
C LEU A 363 -20.44 4.52 -5.70
N GLY A 364 -20.34 5.81 -5.99
CA GLY A 364 -20.72 6.38 -7.28
C GLY A 364 -19.68 7.37 -7.76
N ARG A 365 -19.39 7.32 -9.06
CA ARG A 365 -18.64 8.34 -9.79
C ARG A 365 -19.45 8.78 -10.99
N LEU A 366 -19.69 10.06 -11.06
CA LEU A 366 -20.38 10.71 -12.18
C LEU A 366 -19.40 11.60 -12.93
N GLN A 367 -19.37 11.45 -14.24
CA GLN A 367 -18.69 12.36 -15.15
C GLN A 367 -19.68 12.84 -16.24
N VAL A 368 -19.81 14.15 -16.38
CA VAL A 368 -20.60 14.79 -17.44
C VAL A 368 -19.69 15.68 -18.26
N LEU A 369 -19.70 15.50 -19.58
CA LEU A 369 -18.87 16.24 -20.54
C LEU A 369 -19.74 16.73 -21.69
N LEU A 370 -20.14 18.01 -21.69
CA LEU A 370 -21.00 18.60 -22.69
C LEU A 370 -20.25 19.65 -23.51
N PRO A 371 -20.47 19.78 -24.83
CA PRO A 371 -21.33 18.96 -25.69
C PRO A 371 -20.67 17.63 -26.12
N ASN A 372 -19.36 17.44 -25.87
CA ASN A 372 -18.64 16.22 -26.21
C ASN A 372 -17.37 16.08 -25.34
N GLN A 373 -16.72 14.90 -25.37
CA GLN A 373 -15.54 14.61 -24.57
C GLN A 373 -14.26 15.34 -25.03
N ALA A 374 -14.15 15.67 -26.32
CA ALA A 374 -12.93 16.28 -26.87
C ALA A 374 -12.79 17.76 -26.47
N HIS A 375 -13.94 18.49 -26.46
CA HIS A 375 -13.96 19.92 -26.12
C HIS A 375 -15.15 20.22 -25.20
N PRO A 376 -15.07 19.81 -23.93
CA PRO A 376 -16.18 20.02 -23.00
C PRO A 376 -16.25 21.47 -22.55
N LEU A 377 -17.40 22.09 -22.78
CA LEU A 377 -17.77 23.41 -22.22
C LEU A 377 -18.30 23.26 -20.79
N VAL A 378 -18.97 22.15 -20.50
CA VAL A 378 -19.37 21.77 -19.14
C VAL A 378 -18.71 20.46 -18.81
N GLN A 379 -17.92 20.47 -17.75
CA GLN A 379 -17.28 19.30 -17.18
C GLN A 379 -17.69 19.21 -15.72
N ILE A 380 -18.42 18.16 -15.36
CA ILE A 380 -18.79 17.87 -13.96
C ILE A 380 -18.23 16.51 -13.62
N ARG A 381 -17.47 16.45 -12.54
CA ARG A 381 -17.00 15.22 -11.93
C ARG A 381 -17.39 15.21 -10.47
N MET A 382 -18.03 14.15 -10.04
CA MET A 382 -18.55 14.00 -8.70
C MET A 382 -18.31 12.58 -8.20
N ASP A 383 -17.71 12.43 -7.06
CA ASP A 383 -17.64 11.18 -6.31
C ASP A 383 -18.66 11.20 -5.17
N ALA A 384 -19.33 10.07 -4.96
CA ALA A 384 -20.37 9.91 -3.94
C ALA A 384 -20.20 8.61 -3.14
N LEU A 385 -20.53 8.68 -1.85
CA LEU A 385 -20.56 7.56 -0.92
C LEU A 385 -21.88 7.56 -0.17
N GLY A 386 -22.71 6.55 -0.41
CA GLY A 386 -23.91 6.25 0.37
C GLY A 386 -23.67 5.10 1.33
N VAL A 387 -24.12 5.19 2.56
CA VAL A 387 -24.07 4.10 3.56
C VAL A 387 -25.42 3.96 4.22
N LEU A 388 -26.04 2.81 4.06
CA LEU A 388 -27.19 2.36 4.83
C LEU A 388 -26.70 1.35 5.86
N ASP A 389 -26.68 1.73 7.12
CA ASP A 389 -26.35 0.83 8.24
C ASP A 389 -27.67 0.36 8.88
N VAL A 390 -28.06 -0.86 8.54
CA VAL A 390 -29.32 -1.44 9.04
C VAL A 390 -29.23 -1.70 10.54
N SER A 391 -28.06 -2.08 11.03
CA SER A 391 -27.86 -2.37 12.45
C SER A 391 -27.94 -1.12 13.31
N ALA A 392 -27.45 0.01 12.81
CA ALA A 392 -27.50 1.31 13.49
C ALA A 392 -28.78 2.10 13.20
N GLY A 393 -29.59 1.69 12.23
CA GLY A 393 -30.78 2.43 11.79
C GLY A 393 -30.45 3.79 11.21
N THR A 394 -29.38 3.87 10.37
CA THR A 394 -28.91 5.15 9.84
C THR A 394 -28.65 5.09 8.34
N VAL A 395 -28.86 6.21 7.66
CA VAL A 395 -28.44 6.47 6.29
C VAL A 395 -27.52 7.67 6.26
N SER A 396 -26.41 7.56 5.53
CA SER A 396 -25.57 8.70 5.18
C SER A 396 -25.29 8.73 3.68
N LEU A 397 -25.20 9.93 3.10
CA LEU A 397 -24.73 10.16 1.75
C LEU A 397 -23.77 11.34 1.79
N ASP A 398 -22.59 11.17 1.25
CA ASP A 398 -21.57 12.21 1.07
C ASP A 398 -21.25 12.29 -0.42
N ALA A 399 -21.16 13.51 -0.98
CA ALA A 399 -20.73 13.72 -2.34
C ALA A 399 -19.83 14.95 -2.45
N THR A 400 -18.86 14.90 -3.36
CA THR A 400 -17.92 16.00 -3.59
C THR A 400 -17.70 16.21 -5.08
N LEU A 401 -17.65 17.46 -5.50
CA LEU A 401 -17.25 17.88 -6.84
C LEU A 401 -15.73 18.03 -6.87
N TYR A 402 -15.11 17.53 -7.93
CA TYR A 402 -13.68 17.70 -8.20
C TYR A 402 -13.46 17.94 -9.70
N ASP A 403 -12.41 18.65 -10.07
CA ASP A 403 -12.08 18.97 -11.47
C ASP A 403 -13.29 19.38 -12.30
N SER A 404 -14.24 20.10 -11.69
CA SER A 404 -15.48 20.50 -12.33
C SER A 404 -15.41 21.95 -12.78
N ARG A 405 -15.98 22.21 -13.98
CA ARG A 405 -15.96 23.54 -14.58
C ARG A 405 -17.14 23.75 -15.53
N ILE A 406 -17.52 25.00 -15.68
CA ILE A 406 -18.46 25.48 -16.71
C ILE A 406 -17.69 26.52 -17.52
N LEU A 407 -17.45 26.26 -18.81
CA LEU A 407 -16.46 27.00 -19.62
C LEU A 407 -15.09 26.97 -18.96
N GLN A 408 -14.54 28.14 -18.65
CA GLN A 408 -13.28 28.30 -17.88
C GLN A 408 -13.50 28.43 -16.36
N PHE A 409 -14.74 28.43 -15.88
CA PHE A 409 -15.08 28.73 -14.49
C PHE A 409 -15.06 27.48 -13.63
N THR A 410 -14.23 27.46 -12.60
CA THR A 410 -14.14 26.32 -11.68
C THR A 410 -15.39 26.20 -10.82
N LEU A 411 -15.96 24.99 -10.77
CA LEU A 411 -17.09 24.63 -9.92
C LEU A 411 -16.62 23.71 -8.80
N THR A 412 -16.93 24.08 -7.55
CA THR A 412 -16.65 23.28 -6.36
C THR A 412 -17.89 23.13 -5.50
N GLY A 413 -17.94 22.09 -4.66
CA GLY A 413 -19.00 21.93 -3.69
C GLY A 413 -19.03 20.52 -3.08
N ASP A 414 -19.49 20.46 -1.85
CA ASP A 414 -19.70 19.21 -1.14
C ASP A 414 -21.16 19.11 -0.69
N MET A 415 -21.65 17.89 -0.55
CA MET A 415 -22.98 17.58 -0.01
C MET A 415 -22.85 16.51 1.06
N ALA A 416 -23.67 16.61 2.11
CA ALA A 416 -23.87 15.57 3.10
C ALA A 416 -25.32 15.39 3.47
N LEU A 417 -25.78 14.14 3.53
CA LEU A 417 -27.08 13.75 4.08
C LEU A 417 -26.84 12.78 5.24
N ARG A 418 -27.59 12.99 6.32
CA ARG A 418 -27.67 12.07 7.44
C ARG A 418 -29.14 11.90 7.80
N ALA A 419 -29.60 10.67 7.89
CA ALA A 419 -30.92 10.35 8.40
C ALA A 419 -30.81 9.14 9.34
N GLY A 420 -31.53 9.18 10.44
CA GLY A 420 -31.60 8.12 11.43
C GLY A 420 -33.04 7.91 11.88
N TRP A 421 -33.43 6.64 12.09
CA TRP A 421 -34.77 6.26 12.56
C TRP A 421 -34.75 5.43 13.83
N GLY A 422 -33.57 5.27 14.43
CA GLY A 422 -33.40 4.53 15.69
C GLY A 422 -33.85 5.31 16.93
N SER A 423 -33.14 5.12 18.04
CA SER A 423 -33.47 5.74 19.35
C SER A 423 -33.35 7.27 19.34
N GLN A 424 -32.62 7.85 18.41
CA GLN A 424 -32.46 9.31 18.21
C GLN A 424 -32.72 9.64 16.74
N PRO A 425 -33.96 9.83 16.33
CA PRO A 425 -34.26 10.19 14.94
C PRO A 425 -33.66 11.55 14.60
N GLN A 426 -32.98 11.62 13.49
CA GLN A 426 -32.38 12.85 12.98
C GLN A 426 -32.49 12.94 11.47
N PHE A 427 -32.53 14.16 10.97
CA PHE A 427 -32.44 14.44 9.56
C PHE A 427 -31.56 15.66 9.34
N ILE A 428 -30.58 15.55 8.44
CA ILE A 428 -29.69 16.62 8.04
C ILE A 428 -29.40 16.43 6.57
N LEU A 429 -29.69 17.44 5.76
CA LEU A 429 -29.23 17.58 4.39
C LEU A 429 -28.50 18.90 4.29
N ALA A 430 -27.26 18.88 3.86
CA ALA A 430 -26.45 20.08 3.65
C ALA A 430 -25.75 20.03 2.29
N ILE A 431 -25.91 21.05 1.48
CA ILE A 431 -25.24 21.27 0.21
C ILE A 431 -24.45 22.58 0.38
N GLY A 432 -23.14 22.52 0.21
CA GLY A 432 -22.28 23.68 0.43
C GLY A 432 -22.13 24.13 1.89
N GLY A 433 -22.58 23.29 2.85
CA GLY A 433 -22.44 23.56 4.29
C GLY A 433 -23.65 24.23 4.93
N PHE A 434 -23.43 24.95 6.01
CA PHE A 434 -24.47 25.51 6.89
C PHE A 434 -24.37 27.04 6.99
N HIS A 435 -25.42 27.63 7.59
CA HIS A 435 -25.40 29.03 8.02
C HIS A 435 -24.15 29.31 8.89
N PRO A 436 -23.46 30.45 8.74
CA PRO A 436 -22.20 30.74 9.45
C PRO A 436 -22.28 30.64 10.98
N ARG A 437 -23.42 30.97 11.57
CA ARG A 437 -23.66 30.88 13.01
C ARG A 437 -24.24 29.52 13.47
N PHE A 438 -24.50 28.62 12.57
CA PHE A 438 -25.04 27.31 12.92
C PHE A 438 -23.90 26.35 13.29
N ALA A 439 -23.95 25.77 14.48
CA ALA A 439 -23.00 24.75 14.88
C ALA A 439 -23.35 23.43 14.19
N ALA A 440 -22.48 23.02 13.27
CA ALA A 440 -22.67 21.76 12.57
C ALA A 440 -22.64 20.59 13.56
N PRO A 441 -23.57 19.61 13.43
CA PRO A 441 -23.58 18.42 14.27
C PRO A 441 -22.26 17.63 14.16
N PRO A 442 -21.83 16.97 15.26
CA PRO A 442 -20.60 16.16 15.24
C PRO A 442 -20.69 15.01 14.23
N GLY A 443 -19.55 14.63 13.63
CA GLY A 443 -19.48 13.54 12.67
C GLY A 443 -19.81 13.91 11.21
N LEU A 444 -20.12 15.17 10.94
CA LEU A 444 -20.19 15.69 9.57
C LEU A 444 -18.80 16.15 9.10
N PRO A 445 -18.40 15.86 7.84
CA PRO A 445 -17.19 16.43 7.28
C PRO A 445 -17.33 17.94 7.08
N ALA A 446 -16.22 18.67 7.06
CA ALA A 446 -16.23 20.06 6.63
C ALA A 446 -16.64 20.13 5.16
N LEU A 447 -17.76 20.81 4.86
CA LEU A 447 -18.32 20.90 3.53
C LEU A 447 -17.83 22.18 2.84
N LYS A 448 -17.31 22.03 1.62
CA LYS A 448 -16.99 23.16 0.75
C LYS A 448 -18.29 23.78 0.23
N ARG A 449 -18.34 25.13 0.21
CA ARG A 449 -19.43 25.87 -0.42
C ARG A 449 -19.62 25.41 -1.87
N LEU A 450 -20.87 25.34 -2.31
CA LEU A 450 -21.16 25.25 -3.75
C LEU A 450 -20.75 26.59 -4.36
N ALA A 451 -19.64 26.62 -5.09
CA ALA A 451 -19.06 27.86 -5.57
C ALA A 451 -18.62 27.76 -7.02
N LEU A 452 -18.85 28.85 -7.74
CA LEU A 452 -18.41 29.08 -9.11
C LEU A 452 -17.42 30.25 -9.11
N SER A 453 -16.16 30.00 -9.50
CA SER A 453 -15.14 31.03 -9.66
C SER A 453 -15.20 31.55 -11.10
N LEU A 454 -15.73 32.76 -11.29
CA LEU A 454 -15.86 33.44 -12.58
C LEU A 454 -14.58 34.13 -13.04
N ALA A 455 -13.71 34.48 -12.10
CA ALA A 455 -12.34 34.91 -12.33
C ALA A 455 -11.48 34.43 -11.16
N ASP A 456 -10.26 33.95 -11.44
CA ASP A 456 -9.36 33.37 -10.46
C ASP A 456 -7.89 33.76 -10.75
N GLY A 457 -7.70 35.02 -11.17
CA GLY A 457 -6.39 35.63 -11.44
C GLY A 457 -5.92 36.53 -10.30
N ASP A 458 -4.61 36.81 -10.26
CA ASP A 458 -4.02 37.70 -9.26
C ASP A 458 -4.56 39.14 -9.31
N THR A 459 -5.04 39.55 -10.49
CA THR A 459 -5.56 40.92 -10.71
C THR A 459 -7.07 41.01 -10.64
N LEU A 460 -7.78 39.91 -10.83
CA LEU A 460 -9.24 39.86 -10.75
C LEU A 460 -9.69 38.51 -10.26
N GLN A 461 -10.41 38.50 -9.14
CA GLN A 461 -11.09 37.33 -8.61
C GLN A 461 -12.58 37.66 -8.46
N LEU A 462 -13.42 36.81 -8.99
CA LEU A 462 -14.87 36.90 -8.81
C LEU A 462 -15.43 35.51 -8.51
N ARG A 463 -15.93 35.34 -7.31
CA ARG A 463 -16.45 34.08 -6.82
C ARG A 463 -17.88 34.22 -6.33
N CYS A 464 -18.76 33.37 -6.85
CA CYS A 464 -20.13 33.20 -6.37
C CYS A 464 -20.19 31.92 -5.54
N ALA A 465 -20.68 31.98 -4.31
CA ALA A 465 -20.83 30.83 -3.43
C ALA A 465 -22.25 30.76 -2.86
N ALA A 466 -22.78 29.56 -2.66
CA ALA A 466 -24.09 29.34 -2.07
C ALA A 466 -24.11 28.10 -1.19
N TYR A 467 -25.11 28.02 -0.31
CA TYR A 467 -25.40 26.82 0.47
C TYR A 467 -26.90 26.68 0.72
N LEU A 468 -27.31 25.42 0.94
CA LEU A 468 -28.63 25.05 1.40
C LEU A 468 -28.48 23.95 2.44
N ALA A 469 -29.10 24.12 3.61
CA ALA A 469 -29.17 23.07 4.61
C ALA A 469 -30.56 22.94 5.20
N VAL A 470 -30.97 21.69 5.42
CA VAL A 470 -32.22 21.34 6.07
C VAL A 470 -31.90 20.36 7.19
N THR A 471 -32.32 20.67 8.40
CA THR A 471 -32.19 19.79 9.53
C THR A 471 -33.58 19.43 10.09
N SER A 472 -33.65 18.55 11.08
CA SER A 472 -34.91 18.21 11.75
C SER A 472 -35.67 19.45 12.25
N ASN A 473 -34.98 20.56 12.52
CA ASN A 473 -35.58 21.76 13.09
C ASN A 473 -35.24 23.06 12.37
N THR A 474 -34.43 23.05 11.29
CA THR A 474 -34.05 24.28 10.61
C THR A 474 -34.04 24.13 9.10
N VAL A 475 -34.32 25.24 8.41
CA VAL A 475 -34.02 25.44 6.99
C VAL A 475 -33.06 26.62 6.87
N GLN A 476 -31.97 26.44 6.16
CA GLN A 476 -30.88 27.39 6.08
C GLN A 476 -30.46 27.55 4.63
N PHE A 477 -30.26 28.76 4.17
CA PHE A 477 -29.76 29.04 2.82
C PHE A 477 -29.08 30.40 2.79
N GLY A 478 -28.14 30.54 1.85
CA GLY A 478 -27.43 31.77 1.66
C GLY A 478 -26.64 31.78 0.37
N ALA A 479 -26.31 32.96 -0.06
CA ALA A 479 -25.45 33.18 -1.20
C ALA A 479 -24.53 34.38 -0.97
N ARG A 480 -23.33 34.31 -1.55
CA ARG A 480 -22.31 35.34 -1.43
C ARG A 480 -21.56 35.50 -2.74
N VAL A 481 -21.29 36.75 -3.10
CA VAL A 481 -20.41 37.13 -4.20
C VAL A 481 -19.24 37.89 -3.61
N ASP A 482 -18.03 37.43 -3.87
CA ASP A 482 -16.79 38.09 -3.50
C ASP A 482 -16.09 38.56 -4.78
N LEU A 483 -15.67 39.83 -4.80
CA LEU A 483 -14.90 40.45 -5.86
C LEU A 483 -13.59 40.99 -5.28
N HIS A 484 -12.48 40.61 -5.88
CA HIS A 484 -11.18 41.24 -5.66
C HIS A 484 -10.63 41.73 -7.00
N ALA A 485 -10.26 42.99 -7.08
CA ALA A 485 -9.63 43.58 -8.25
C ALA A 485 -8.38 44.36 -7.84
N ALA A 486 -7.21 44.07 -8.45
CA ALA A 486 -5.95 44.72 -8.16
C ALA A 486 -5.27 45.21 -9.45
N GLY A 487 -4.70 46.39 -9.43
CA GLY A 487 -3.96 46.94 -10.57
C GLY A 487 -3.40 48.34 -10.27
N GLY A 488 -2.25 48.65 -10.86
CA GLY A 488 -1.64 50.00 -10.74
C GLY A 488 -1.27 50.47 -9.33
N GLY A 489 -1.07 49.50 -8.38
CA GLY A 489 -0.78 49.81 -6.97
C GLY A 489 -2.03 50.02 -6.10
N PHE A 490 -3.21 49.78 -6.63
CA PHE A 490 -4.49 49.85 -5.91
C PHE A 490 -5.14 48.46 -5.88
N SER A 491 -5.86 48.16 -4.79
CA SER A 491 -6.74 47.00 -4.69
C SER A 491 -8.14 47.43 -4.28
N PHE A 492 -9.12 46.70 -4.80
CA PHE A 492 -10.52 46.90 -4.49
C PHE A 492 -11.11 45.55 -4.10
N ASP A 493 -11.72 45.49 -2.91
CA ASP A 493 -12.40 44.28 -2.40
C ASP A 493 -13.88 44.61 -2.23
N GLY A 494 -14.74 43.79 -2.86
CA GLY A 494 -16.18 43.94 -2.78
C GLY A 494 -16.83 42.64 -2.30
N MET A 495 -17.83 42.71 -1.48
CA MET A 495 -18.61 41.58 -1.01
C MET A 495 -20.09 41.95 -0.98
N LEU A 496 -20.92 41.02 -1.52
CA LEU A 496 -22.37 41.09 -1.37
C LEU A 496 -22.86 39.69 -1.00
N GLY A 497 -23.66 39.59 0.04
CA GLY A 497 -24.18 38.31 0.46
C GLY A 497 -25.38 38.40 1.38
N PHE A 498 -26.06 37.29 1.52
CA PHE A 498 -27.09 37.09 2.52
C PHE A 498 -27.01 35.68 3.09
N ASP A 499 -27.38 35.55 4.35
CA ASP A 499 -27.50 34.30 5.06
C ASP A 499 -28.87 34.27 5.76
N ALA A 500 -29.60 33.17 5.66
CA ALA A 500 -30.91 33.01 6.27
C ALA A 500 -31.00 31.68 7.01
N ILE A 501 -31.58 31.71 8.19
CA ILE A 501 -31.92 30.54 8.97
C ILE A 501 -33.34 30.64 9.50
N ILE A 502 -34.14 29.62 9.25
CA ILE A 502 -35.50 29.47 9.74
C ILE A 502 -35.53 28.30 10.69
N GLN A 503 -35.83 28.52 11.94
CA GLN A 503 -36.08 27.49 12.95
C GLN A 503 -37.56 27.14 12.95
N LEU A 504 -37.92 25.85 12.97
CA LEU A 504 -39.30 25.40 12.85
C LEU A 504 -39.99 25.28 14.21
N ALA A 505 -39.26 24.88 15.23
CA ALA A 505 -39.83 24.72 16.58
C ALA A 505 -38.83 25.11 17.69
N PRO A 506 -39.07 26.20 18.47
CA PRO A 506 -40.10 27.23 18.20
C PRO A 506 -39.83 27.98 16.90
N LEU A 507 -40.88 28.48 16.28
CA LEU A 507 -40.70 29.22 15.01
C LEU A 507 -39.93 30.50 15.26
N ALA A 508 -38.79 30.62 14.59
CA ALA A 508 -37.94 31.79 14.60
C ALA A 508 -37.23 31.91 13.25
N PHE A 509 -36.87 33.12 12.83
CA PHE A 509 -36.08 33.30 11.63
C PHE A 509 -35.06 34.44 11.82
N GLU A 510 -33.96 34.31 11.15
CA GLU A 510 -32.91 35.31 11.09
C GLU A 510 -32.46 35.46 9.63
N VAL A 511 -32.27 36.67 9.18
CA VAL A 511 -31.74 36.99 7.86
C VAL A 511 -30.67 38.07 8.03
N ASP A 512 -29.44 37.73 7.64
CA ASP A 512 -28.34 38.66 7.59
C ASP A 512 -28.08 39.08 6.13
N VAL A 513 -27.97 40.35 5.88
CA VAL A 513 -27.55 40.89 4.57
C VAL A 513 -26.29 41.70 4.76
N GLY A 514 -25.25 41.36 4.03
CA GLY A 514 -23.97 42.04 4.10
C GLY A 514 -23.55 42.60 2.75
N ALA A 515 -23.07 43.83 2.74
CA ALA A 515 -22.37 44.43 1.62
C ALA A 515 -21.16 45.17 2.16
N ALA A 516 -20.01 45.01 1.52
CA ALA A 516 -18.75 45.71 1.85
C ALA A 516 -18.03 46.08 0.55
N LEU A 517 -17.37 47.21 0.58
CA LEU A 517 -16.51 47.71 -0.49
C LEU A 517 -15.18 48.14 0.12
#